data_b527599c7ebacbb90a78518474fc3836
#
_entry.id   b527599c7ebacbb90a78518474fc3836
#
_cell.length_a   1.000
_cell.length_b   1.000
_cell.length_c   1.000
_cell.angle_alpha   90.00
_cell.angle_beta   90.00
_cell.angle_gamma   90.00
#
_symmetry.space_group_name_H-M   'P 1'
#
loop_
_entity.id
_entity.type
_entity.pdbx_description
1 polymer ?
#
loop_
_entity_poly.entity_id
_entity_poly.type
_entity_poly.pdbx_seq_one_letter_code
_entity_poly.pdbx_strand_id
1 'polypeptide(L)'
;MPNLEQIAEQFNKRAAALKRRIIICGETGCIANGSLKVRDALVEELKKQGVNVTVDLSSQCAESLADANNPLTYVSKSGCQGLCQEGPLVRFEPEGFFYCHVKVEDVPEIVEKTVLKGEVIERMLYKNPATQERSKFEKDIPFFAHQQRVALRNYLIEPDNIEEYIARGGYVGARKAVTEMTPEQICQTVLDSGLKGRGGGGFPTGRKWLFTLNSANKDPKRYIICNGDEGDPGAFMDRSVMGRPALRSRRHDDCRSSHWR
;
A
#
# COMPACT_ATOMS: atom_id res chain seq x y z
N MET A 1 -6.60 23.43 -7.86
CA MET A 1 -6.32 22.03 -7.44
C MET A 1 -4.87 21.96 -6.95
N PRO A 2 -4.56 21.16 -5.93
CA PRO A 2 -3.17 20.98 -5.52
C PRO A 2 -2.32 20.49 -6.71
N ASN A 3 -1.10 20.99 -6.81
CA ASN A 3 -0.18 20.53 -7.86
C ASN A 3 0.35 19.15 -7.50
N LEU A 4 -0.20 18.10 -8.15
CA LEU A 4 0.18 16.71 -7.89
C LEU A 4 1.66 16.44 -8.20
N GLU A 5 2.22 17.13 -9.19
CA GLU A 5 3.62 17.00 -9.58
C GLU A 5 4.54 17.53 -8.46
N GLN A 6 4.22 18.69 -7.88
CA GLN A 6 5.00 19.25 -6.77
C GLN A 6 4.95 18.36 -5.52
N ILE A 7 3.76 17.82 -5.20
CA ILE A 7 3.61 16.88 -4.07
C ILE A 7 4.46 15.63 -4.32
N ALA A 8 4.39 15.08 -5.53
CA ALA A 8 5.16 13.89 -5.91
C ALA A 8 6.67 14.14 -5.83
N GLU A 9 7.13 15.28 -6.35
CA GLU A 9 8.56 15.68 -6.32
C GLU A 9 9.06 15.83 -4.88
N GLN A 10 8.32 16.56 -4.05
CA GLN A 10 8.68 16.76 -2.65
C GLN A 10 8.73 15.44 -1.87
N PHE A 11 7.75 14.56 -2.07
CA PHE A 11 7.77 13.24 -1.43
C PHE A 11 8.97 12.42 -1.91
N ASN A 12 9.21 12.35 -3.22
CA ASN A 12 10.33 11.60 -3.77
C ASN A 12 11.69 12.12 -3.27
N LYS A 13 11.84 13.43 -3.08
CA LYS A 13 13.03 14.03 -2.49
C LYS A 13 13.25 13.57 -1.05
N ARG A 14 12.19 13.53 -0.22
CA ARG A 14 12.28 13.01 1.15
C ARG A 14 12.59 11.51 1.16
N ALA A 15 11.91 10.73 0.31
CA ALA A 15 12.14 9.30 0.19
C ALA A 15 13.55 8.94 -0.28
N ALA A 16 14.15 9.76 -1.16
CA ALA A 16 15.52 9.56 -1.63
C ALA A 16 16.58 9.83 -0.55
N ALA A 17 16.24 10.60 0.48
CA ALA A 17 17.13 10.87 1.62
C ALA A 17 17.12 9.74 2.68
N LEU A 18 16.27 8.73 2.54
CA LEU A 18 16.21 7.60 3.46
C LEU A 18 17.42 6.69 3.27
N LYS A 19 18.05 6.32 4.38
CA LYS A 19 19.03 5.22 4.38
C LYS A 19 18.35 3.86 4.21
N ARG A 20 17.21 3.70 4.88
CA ARG A 20 16.49 2.42 4.94
C ARG A 20 15.00 2.64 5.14
N ARG A 21 14.22 1.75 4.58
CA ARG A 21 12.80 1.60 4.89
C ARG A 21 12.54 0.20 5.43
N ILE A 22 11.85 0.10 6.55
CA ILE A 22 11.37 -1.15 7.14
C ILE A 22 9.86 -1.16 6.98
N ILE A 23 9.33 -2.14 6.23
CA ILE A 23 7.92 -2.19 5.85
C ILE A 23 7.27 -3.37 6.56
N ILE A 24 6.30 -3.09 7.40
CA ILE A 24 5.55 -4.11 8.15
C ILE A 24 4.16 -4.27 7.50
N CYS A 25 3.73 -5.51 7.26
CA CYS A 25 2.37 -5.74 6.79
C CYS A 25 1.35 -5.29 7.84
N GLY A 26 0.54 -4.29 7.48
CA GLY A 26 -0.45 -3.63 8.33
C GLY A 26 -1.88 -4.08 8.07
N GLU A 27 -2.10 -5.30 7.58
CA GLU A 27 -3.43 -5.82 7.30
C GLU A 27 -3.90 -6.88 8.30
N THR A 28 -5.21 -7.14 8.28
CA THR A 28 -5.98 -7.86 9.31
C THR A 28 -5.29 -9.12 9.84
N GLY A 29 -4.82 -10.01 8.95
CA GLY A 29 -4.19 -11.26 9.36
C GLY A 29 -2.86 -11.04 10.10
N CYS A 30 -2.00 -10.14 9.60
CA CYS A 30 -0.74 -9.81 10.25
C CYS A 30 -0.96 -9.01 11.56
N ILE A 31 -1.96 -8.11 11.58
CA ILE A 31 -2.32 -7.36 12.81
C ILE A 31 -2.80 -8.33 13.90
N ALA A 32 -3.66 -9.30 13.56
CA ALA A 32 -4.12 -10.32 14.49
C ALA A 32 -2.95 -11.14 15.08
N ASN A 33 -1.89 -11.34 14.29
CA ASN A 33 -0.66 -12.01 14.72
C ASN A 33 0.37 -11.06 15.36
N GLY A 34 0.00 -9.80 15.63
CA GLY A 34 0.82 -8.87 16.40
C GLY A 34 1.77 -7.98 15.59
N SER A 35 1.57 -7.81 14.28
CA SER A 35 2.47 -7.01 13.43
C SER A 35 2.63 -5.56 13.88
N LEU A 36 1.58 -4.93 14.45
CA LEU A 36 1.70 -3.57 14.97
C LEU A 36 2.55 -3.51 16.25
N LYS A 37 2.50 -4.56 17.11
CA LYS A 37 3.39 -4.66 18.27
C LYS A 37 4.85 -4.81 17.83
N VAL A 38 5.10 -5.60 16.77
CA VAL A 38 6.45 -5.73 16.17
C VAL A 38 6.93 -4.37 15.64
N ARG A 39 6.06 -3.60 14.96
CA ARG A 39 6.40 -2.25 14.48
C ARG A 39 6.81 -1.33 15.63
N ASP A 40 5.99 -1.28 16.66
CA ASP A 40 6.24 -0.38 17.79
C ASP A 40 7.52 -0.78 18.54
N ALA A 41 7.76 -2.07 18.76
CA ALA A 41 9.00 -2.57 19.31
C ALA A 41 10.23 -2.25 18.46
N LEU A 42 10.13 -2.36 17.11
CA LEU A 42 11.20 -1.95 16.18
C LEU A 42 11.54 -0.47 16.34
N VAL A 43 10.53 0.39 16.41
CA VAL A 43 10.76 1.84 16.60
C VAL A 43 11.45 2.14 17.92
N GLU A 44 11.02 1.49 19.01
CA GLU A 44 11.63 1.67 20.33
C GLU A 44 13.07 1.16 20.37
N GLU A 45 13.33 -0.02 19.83
CA GLU A 45 14.67 -0.61 19.84
C GLU A 45 15.65 0.18 18.94
N LEU A 46 15.21 0.64 17.76
CA LEU A 46 16.01 1.50 16.88
C LEU A 46 16.42 2.79 17.61
N LYS A 47 15.48 3.44 18.34
CA LYS A 47 15.78 4.63 19.14
C LYS A 47 16.79 4.34 20.24
N LYS A 48 16.67 3.21 20.96
CA LYS A 48 17.65 2.80 22.00
C LYS A 48 19.05 2.63 21.43
N GLN A 49 19.15 2.14 20.19
CA GLN A 49 20.43 1.95 19.50
C GLN A 49 20.95 3.23 18.82
N GLY A 50 20.30 4.39 19.03
CA GLY A 50 20.72 5.68 18.49
C GLY A 50 20.45 5.83 16.99
N VAL A 51 19.62 4.97 16.40
CA VAL A 51 19.23 5.07 14.98
C VAL A 51 18.18 6.18 14.84
N ASN A 52 18.40 7.10 13.90
CA ASN A 52 17.40 8.11 13.56
C ASN A 52 16.22 7.44 12.85
N VAL A 53 15.03 7.46 13.48
CA VAL A 53 13.86 6.72 13.01
C VAL A 53 12.63 7.60 12.95
N THR A 54 11.86 7.48 11.86
CA THR A 54 10.53 8.07 11.71
C THR A 54 9.48 7.01 11.37
N VAL A 55 8.24 7.29 11.72
CA VAL A 55 7.05 6.51 11.33
C VAL A 55 6.14 7.28 10.37
N ASP A 56 6.48 8.52 10.07
CA ASP A 56 5.76 9.39 9.15
C ASP A 56 6.75 10.12 8.24
N LEU A 57 6.48 10.07 6.95
CA LEU A 57 7.26 10.73 5.90
C LEU A 57 6.44 11.83 5.19
N SER A 58 5.32 12.26 5.78
CA SER A 58 4.52 13.36 5.25
C SER A 58 5.25 14.70 5.36
N SER A 59 4.80 15.69 4.58
CA SER A 59 5.36 17.05 4.59
C SER A 59 5.31 17.72 5.96
N GLN A 60 4.37 17.34 6.81
CA GLN A 60 4.20 17.93 8.14
C GLN A 60 5.29 17.51 9.14
N CYS A 61 5.93 16.34 8.92
CA CYS A 61 6.92 15.79 9.86
C CYS A 61 8.36 15.85 9.33
N ALA A 62 8.56 16.06 8.04
CA ALA A 62 9.86 15.84 7.40
C ALA A 62 10.90 16.96 7.57
N GLU A 63 10.50 18.18 7.89
CA GLU A 63 11.43 19.32 8.00
C GLU A 63 12.38 19.22 9.21
N SER A 64 12.00 18.44 10.23
CA SER A 64 12.79 18.28 11.47
C SER A 64 13.74 17.08 11.48
N LEU A 65 13.76 16.26 10.43
CA LEU A 65 14.39 14.93 10.44
C LEU A 65 15.66 14.81 9.57
N ALA A 66 16.00 15.82 8.80
CA ALA A 66 17.15 15.77 7.89
C ALA A 66 18.45 16.19 8.61
N ASP A 67 19.09 15.26 9.29
CA ASP A 67 20.49 15.38 9.70
C ASP A 67 21.37 14.56 8.74
N ALA A 68 22.24 15.24 7.98
CA ALA A 68 23.14 14.59 7.03
C ALA A 68 24.10 13.58 7.71
N ASN A 69 24.38 13.78 8.99
CA ASN A 69 25.28 12.93 9.78
C ASN A 69 24.56 11.73 10.42
N ASN A 70 23.22 11.73 10.45
CA ASN A 70 22.42 10.64 11.02
C ASN A 70 21.29 10.26 10.05
N PRO A 71 21.59 9.40 9.08
CA PRO A 71 20.67 9.07 8.00
C PRO A 71 19.40 8.38 8.51
N LEU A 72 18.25 8.81 8.00
CA LEU A 72 16.93 8.45 8.46
C LEU A 72 16.51 7.04 8.08
N THR A 73 15.97 6.29 9.04
CA THR A 73 15.27 5.02 8.83
C THR A 73 13.76 5.23 8.95
N TYR A 74 13.01 4.83 7.94
CA TYR A 74 11.55 4.94 7.92
C TYR A 74 10.91 3.60 8.25
N VAL A 75 10.14 3.51 9.33
CA VAL A 75 9.37 2.32 9.72
C VAL A 75 7.92 2.53 9.32
N SER A 76 7.50 1.93 8.21
CA SER A 76 6.18 2.10 7.63
C SER A 76 5.32 0.85 7.73
N LYS A 77 4.02 1.03 7.61
CA LYS A 77 3.08 -0.05 7.33
C LYS A 77 2.95 -0.23 5.81
N SER A 78 2.38 -1.34 5.40
CA SER A 78 1.91 -1.58 4.03
C SER A 78 0.47 -2.06 4.03
N GLY A 79 -0.15 -2.12 2.85
CA GLY A 79 -1.33 -2.95 2.63
C GLY A 79 -1.00 -4.45 2.74
N CYS A 80 -1.95 -5.29 2.37
CA CYS A 80 -1.77 -6.74 2.40
C CYS A 80 -0.67 -7.17 1.42
N GLN A 81 0.34 -7.87 1.94
CA GLN A 81 1.42 -8.42 1.13
C GLN A 81 1.06 -9.79 0.52
N GLY A 82 -0.09 -10.36 0.90
CA GLY A 82 -0.66 -11.55 0.27
C GLY A 82 -0.25 -12.89 0.89
N LEU A 83 0.71 -12.93 1.80
CA LEU A 83 1.23 -14.16 2.41
C LEU A 83 0.85 -14.25 3.91
N CYS A 84 -0.47 -14.19 4.19
CA CYS A 84 -0.97 -14.04 5.56
C CYS A 84 -0.62 -15.20 6.49
N GLN A 85 -0.43 -16.42 5.97
CA GLN A 85 -0.05 -17.60 6.76
C GLN A 85 1.35 -17.47 7.37
N GLU A 86 2.23 -16.71 6.72
CA GLU A 86 3.61 -16.48 7.14
C GLU A 86 3.78 -15.19 7.97
N GLY A 87 2.65 -14.51 8.28
CA GLY A 87 2.69 -13.26 9.04
C GLY A 87 3.01 -13.44 10.53
N PRO A 88 3.51 -12.40 11.18
CA PRO A 88 3.84 -11.05 10.70
C PRO A 88 4.99 -10.99 9.69
N LEU A 89 4.80 -10.17 8.65
CA LEU A 89 5.78 -10.00 7.56
C LEU A 89 6.51 -8.68 7.73
N VAL A 90 7.83 -8.71 7.59
CA VAL A 90 8.70 -7.54 7.64
C VAL A 90 9.66 -7.54 6.45
N ARG A 91 9.70 -6.43 5.71
CA ARG A 91 10.57 -6.22 4.57
C ARG A 91 11.55 -5.09 4.83
N PHE A 92 12.79 -5.24 4.36
CA PHE A 92 13.85 -4.25 4.49
C PHE A 92 14.27 -3.75 3.11
N GLU A 93 14.28 -2.43 2.92
CA GLU A 93 14.76 -1.78 1.70
C GLU A 93 15.90 -0.81 2.07
N PRO A 94 16.99 -0.76 1.27
CA PRO A 94 17.15 -1.33 -0.08
C PRO A 94 17.57 -2.80 -0.15
N GLU A 95 17.91 -3.46 0.96
CA GLU A 95 18.48 -4.80 0.97
C GLU A 95 17.57 -5.87 0.32
N GLY A 96 16.25 -5.67 0.39
CA GLY A 96 15.25 -6.57 -0.17
C GLY A 96 14.95 -7.80 0.69
N PHE A 97 15.47 -7.88 1.92
CA PHE A 97 15.20 -9.00 2.82
C PHE A 97 13.74 -9.09 3.19
N PHE A 98 13.23 -10.31 3.24
CA PHE A 98 11.83 -10.58 3.55
C PHE A 98 11.74 -11.62 4.68
N TYR A 99 11.28 -11.16 5.85
CA TYR A 99 11.15 -11.97 7.05
C TYR A 99 9.71 -12.35 7.33
N CYS A 100 9.52 -13.59 7.74
CA CYS A 100 8.26 -14.23 8.07
C CYS A 100 8.18 -14.56 9.57
N HIS A 101 6.96 -14.70 10.11
CA HIS A 101 6.69 -15.09 11.49
C HIS A 101 7.41 -14.23 12.54
N VAL A 102 7.65 -12.96 12.23
CA VAL A 102 8.40 -12.07 13.10
C VAL A 102 7.62 -11.77 14.39
N LYS A 103 8.27 -11.95 15.52
CA LYS A 103 7.71 -11.68 16.86
C LYS A 103 8.42 -10.51 17.52
N VAL A 104 7.82 -9.98 18.60
CA VAL A 104 8.42 -8.90 19.37
C VAL A 104 9.77 -9.29 19.95
N GLU A 105 9.92 -10.56 20.37
CA GLU A 105 11.15 -11.11 20.95
C GLU A 105 12.31 -11.15 19.94
N ASP A 106 12.00 -11.15 18.64
CA ASP A 106 13.00 -11.16 17.57
C ASP A 106 13.59 -9.77 17.28
N VAL A 107 12.92 -8.72 17.73
CA VAL A 107 13.25 -7.33 17.37
C VAL A 107 14.68 -6.93 17.77
N PRO A 108 15.20 -7.22 18.97
CA PRO A 108 16.57 -6.88 19.32
C PRO A 108 17.60 -7.52 18.35
N GLU A 109 17.41 -8.79 17.99
CA GLU A 109 18.29 -9.48 17.04
C GLU A 109 18.18 -8.88 15.63
N ILE A 110 16.97 -8.52 15.19
CA ILE A 110 16.73 -7.87 13.89
C ILE A 110 17.49 -6.53 13.84
N VAL A 111 17.37 -5.72 14.87
CA VAL A 111 18.05 -4.42 14.90
C VAL A 111 19.56 -4.60 14.92
N GLU A 112 20.10 -5.46 15.77
CA GLU A 112 21.54 -5.72 15.86
C GLU A 112 22.11 -6.27 14.56
N LYS A 113 21.56 -7.40 14.05
CA LYS A 113 22.10 -8.11 12.89
C LYS A 113 21.72 -7.45 11.58
N THR A 114 20.41 -7.24 11.36
CA THR A 114 19.95 -6.81 10.03
C THR A 114 20.11 -5.31 9.83
N VAL A 115 19.69 -4.49 10.82
CA VAL A 115 19.72 -3.04 10.64
C VAL A 115 21.12 -2.46 10.80
N LEU A 116 21.87 -2.89 11.83
CA LEU A 116 23.19 -2.31 12.12
C LEU A 116 24.32 -2.98 11.33
N LYS A 117 24.28 -4.33 11.19
CA LYS A 117 25.37 -5.08 10.55
C LYS A 117 25.07 -5.49 9.09
N GLY A 118 23.80 -5.41 8.62
CA GLY A 118 23.40 -5.82 7.27
C GLY A 118 23.36 -7.35 7.09
N GLU A 119 23.32 -8.11 8.17
CA GLU A 119 23.34 -9.57 8.17
C GLU A 119 21.92 -10.13 8.06
N VAL A 120 21.77 -11.27 7.42
CA VAL A 120 20.51 -12.00 7.29
C VAL A 120 20.31 -12.94 8.47
N ILE A 121 19.08 -12.99 9.00
CA ILE A 121 18.69 -13.96 10.02
C ILE A 121 17.98 -15.12 9.32
N GLU A 122 18.72 -16.19 9.04
CA GLU A 122 18.27 -17.35 8.24
C GLU A 122 16.95 -17.98 8.74
N ARG A 123 16.74 -18.03 10.08
CA ARG A 123 15.54 -18.64 10.66
C ARG A 123 14.26 -17.89 10.33
N MET A 124 14.35 -16.59 10.02
CA MET A 124 13.21 -15.72 9.72
C MET A 124 12.86 -15.68 8.23
N LEU A 125 13.69 -16.25 7.37
CA LEU A 125 13.42 -16.31 5.94
C LEU A 125 12.25 -17.24 5.64
N TYR A 126 11.48 -16.89 4.60
CA TYR A 126 10.46 -17.80 4.07
C TYR A 126 11.05 -19.16 3.77
N LYS A 127 10.42 -20.21 4.26
CA LYS A 127 10.82 -21.59 4.01
C LYS A 127 9.78 -22.27 3.12
N ASN A 128 10.18 -22.67 1.93
CA ASN A 128 9.30 -23.38 1.01
C ASN A 128 8.86 -24.72 1.63
N PRO A 129 7.55 -24.96 1.82
CA PRO A 129 7.09 -26.18 2.47
C PRO A 129 7.40 -27.46 1.66
N ALA A 130 7.52 -27.36 0.33
CA ALA A 130 7.78 -28.50 -0.53
C ALA A 130 9.29 -28.82 -0.63
N THR A 131 10.14 -27.81 -0.88
CA THR A 131 11.59 -28.01 -1.10
C THR A 131 12.42 -27.83 0.17
N GLN A 132 11.85 -27.25 1.22
CA GLN A 132 12.53 -26.85 2.46
C GLN A 132 13.61 -25.78 2.28
N GLU A 133 13.76 -25.24 1.08
CA GLU A 133 14.68 -24.15 0.78
C GLU A 133 14.19 -22.82 1.34
N ARG A 134 15.15 -21.95 1.70
CA ARG A 134 14.85 -20.61 2.22
C ARG A 134 15.03 -19.57 1.14
N SER A 135 14.05 -18.66 1.04
CA SER A 135 14.10 -17.53 0.11
C SER A 135 14.38 -16.23 0.89
N LYS A 136 15.48 -15.58 0.49
CA LYS A 136 15.94 -14.33 1.09
C LYS A 136 15.11 -13.12 0.64
N PHE A 137 14.69 -13.15 -0.63
CA PHE A 137 13.98 -12.05 -1.26
C PHE A 137 12.55 -12.46 -1.62
N GLU A 138 11.62 -11.54 -1.53
CA GLU A 138 10.23 -11.78 -1.92
C GLU A 138 10.09 -12.34 -3.34
N LYS A 139 10.86 -11.79 -4.29
CA LYS A 139 10.82 -12.21 -5.69
C LYS A 139 11.20 -13.69 -5.92
N ASP A 140 11.92 -14.30 -4.97
CA ASP A 140 12.37 -15.69 -5.06
C ASP A 140 11.36 -16.66 -4.43
N ILE A 141 10.32 -16.14 -3.77
CA ILE A 141 9.23 -16.94 -3.21
C ILE A 141 8.31 -17.36 -4.36
N PRO A 142 8.03 -18.66 -4.57
CA PRO A 142 7.23 -19.13 -5.69
C PRO A 142 5.85 -18.48 -5.80
N PHE A 143 5.22 -18.19 -4.67
CA PHE A 143 3.94 -17.48 -4.61
C PHE A 143 4.00 -16.09 -5.26
N PHE A 144 5.11 -15.37 -5.14
CA PHE A 144 5.28 -14.04 -5.71
C PHE A 144 5.93 -14.04 -7.09
N ALA A 145 6.82 -14.99 -7.36
CA ALA A 145 7.64 -15.05 -8.57
C ALA A 145 6.82 -15.02 -9.88
N HIS A 146 5.61 -15.60 -9.85
CA HIS A 146 4.71 -15.67 -11.01
C HIS A 146 3.58 -14.63 -11.00
N GLN A 147 3.53 -13.73 -9.99
CA GLN A 147 2.48 -12.74 -9.92
C GLN A 147 2.76 -11.51 -10.77
N GLN A 148 1.77 -11.10 -11.55
CA GLN A 148 1.73 -9.81 -12.24
C GLN A 148 0.73 -8.89 -11.54
N ARG A 149 1.22 -8.03 -10.64
CA ARG A 149 0.38 -7.13 -9.85
C ARG A 149 0.01 -5.88 -10.63
N VAL A 150 -1.14 -5.86 -11.28
CA VAL A 150 -1.70 -4.67 -11.92
C VAL A 150 -2.50 -3.86 -10.89
N ALA A 151 -3.55 -4.46 -10.35
CA ALA A 151 -4.40 -3.81 -9.35
C ALA A 151 -3.68 -3.56 -8.01
N LEU A 152 -2.79 -4.42 -7.59
CA LEU A 152 -2.04 -4.34 -6.32
C LEU A 152 -0.61 -3.81 -6.48
N ARG A 153 -0.27 -3.13 -7.57
CA ARG A 153 1.09 -2.61 -7.82
C ARG A 153 1.65 -1.74 -6.69
N ASN A 154 0.77 -1.06 -5.97
CA ASN A 154 1.12 -0.14 -4.87
C ASN A 154 0.95 -0.76 -3.48
N TYR A 155 1.05 -2.08 -3.34
CA TYR A 155 0.78 -2.79 -2.08
C TYR A 155 1.77 -2.47 -0.94
N LEU A 156 2.96 -1.94 -1.25
CA LEU A 156 4.00 -1.61 -0.27
C LEU A 156 3.96 -0.17 0.25
N ILE A 157 3.09 0.70 -0.31
CA ILE A 157 3.02 2.07 0.18
C ILE A 157 2.32 2.14 1.54
N GLU A 158 2.68 3.16 2.33
CA GLU A 158 2.01 3.44 3.59
C GLU A 158 0.54 3.80 3.35
N PRO A 159 -0.43 3.01 3.85
CA PRO A 159 -1.85 3.22 3.54
C PRO A 159 -2.43 4.55 3.99
N ASP A 160 -1.83 5.17 4.99
CA ASP A 160 -2.29 6.44 5.55
C ASP A 160 -1.54 7.65 4.96
N ASN A 161 -0.61 7.44 4.01
CA ASN A 161 0.19 8.50 3.38
C ASN A 161 -0.29 8.79 1.95
N ILE A 162 -1.09 9.86 1.80
CA ILE A 162 -1.62 10.30 0.51
C ILE A 162 -0.52 10.83 -0.43
N GLU A 163 0.54 11.44 0.11
CA GLU A 163 1.64 11.98 -0.69
C GLU A 163 2.43 10.85 -1.36
N GLU A 164 2.65 9.73 -0.65
CA GLU A 164 3.25 8.53 -1.25
C GLU A 164 2.39 7.97 -2.37
N TYR A 165 1.06 7.93 -2.19
CA TYR A 165 0.14 7.50 -3.23
C TYR A 165 0.21 8.39 -4.47
N ILE A 166 0.24 9.71 -4.28
CA ILE A 166 0.39 10.70 -5.37
C ILE A 166 1.75 10.50 -6.08
N ALA A 167 2.83 10.32 -5.33
CA ALA A 167 4.17 10.08 -5.88
C ALA A 167 4.26 8.80 -6.72
N ARG A 168 3.38 7.83 -6.46
CA ARG A 168 3.23 6.61 -7.27
C ARG A 168 2.21 6.72 -8.39
N GLY A 169 1.84 7.93 -8.80
CA GLY A 169 0.89 8.21 -9.87
C GLY A 169 -0.59 8.18 -9.45
N GLY A 170 -0.87 8.28 -8.16
CA GLY A 170 -2.21 8.43 -7.64
C GLY A 170 -2.90 9.70 -8.15
N TYR A 171 -4.21 9.62 -8.37
CA TYR A 171 -5.09 10.71 -8.83
C TYR A 171 -4.79 11.29 -10.24
N VAL A 172 -3.76 10.85 -10.96
CA VAL A 172 -3.48 11.35 -12.31
C VAL A 172 -4.67 11.10 -13.25
N GLY A 173 -5.24 9.89 -13.23
CA GLY A 173 -6.42 9.57 -14.02
C GLY A 173 -7.67 10.35 -13.58
N ALA A 174 -7.85 10.54 -12.27
CA ALA A 174 -8.97 11.32 -11.75
C ALA A 174 -8.87 12.80 -12.16
N ARG A 175 -7.67 13.41 -12.07
CA ARG A 175 -7.43 14.77 -12.54
C ARG A 175 -7.78 14.90 -14.01
N LYS A 176 -7.25 14.02 -14.87
CA LYS A 176 -7.54 14.00 -16.31
C LYS A 176 -9.05 13.92 -16.56
N ALA A 177 -9.75 13.01 -15.88
CA ALA A 177 -11.18 12.86 -16.04
C ALA A 177 -11.97 14.14 -15.70
N VAL A 178 -11.59 14.83 -14.61
CA VAL A 178 -12.32 16.04 -14.17
C VAL A 178 -11.97 17.28 -14.97
N THR A 179 -10.74 17.39 -15.50
CA THR A 179 -10.28 18.63 -16.16
C THR A 179 -10.30 18.58 -17.67
N GLU A 180 -10.29 17.39 -18.29
CA GLU A 180 -10.05 17.24 -19.72
C GLU A 180 -11.13 16.43 -20.46
N MET A 181 -12.05 15.78 -19.72
CA MET A 181 -13.00 14.83 -20.32
C MET A 181 -14.45 15.17 -20.00
N THR A 182 -15.34 14.88 -20.94
CA THR A 182 -16.79 14.89 -20.68
C THR A 182 -17.22 13.59 -19.99
N PRO A 183 -18.39 13.56 -19.32
CA PRO A 183 -18.93 12.33 -18.72
C PRO A 183 -19.05 11.18 -19.72
N GLU A 184 -19.45 11.44 -20.96
CA GLU A 184 -19.56 10.46 -22.03
C GLU A 184 -18.19 9.89 -22.41
N GLN A 185 -17.18 10.75 -22.54
CA GLN A 185 -15.81 10.34 -22.84
C GLN A 185 -15.22 9.46 -21.74
N ILE A 186 -15.52 9.79 -20.48
CA ILE A 186 -15.10 8.97 -19.33
C ILE A 186 -15.73 7.58 -19.42
N CYS A 187 -17.07 7.51 -19.63
CA CYS A 187 -17.78 6.25 -19.76
C CYS A 187 -17.28 5.42 -20.93
N GLN A 188 -17.03 6.06 -22.08
CA GLN A 188 -16.51 5.39 -23.27
C GLN A 188 -15.10 4.85 -23.03
N THR A 189 -14.20 5.65 -22.42
CA THR A 189 -12.84 5.20 -22.07
C THR A 189 -12.87 3.96 -21.18
N VAL A 190 -13.76 3.94 -20.19
CA VAL A 190 -13.91 2.78 -19.30
C VAL A 190 -14.49 1.58 -20.06
N LEU A 191 -15.41 1.80 -21.01
CA LEU A 191 -15.96 0.74 -21.85
C LEU A 191 -14.87 0.13 -22.75
N ASP A 192 -14.10 0.97 -23.42
CA ASP A 192 -13.03 0.57 -24.36
C ASP A 192 -11.88 -0.16 -23.62
N SER A 193 -11.65 0.16 -22.35
CA SER A 193 -10.68 -0.56 -21.51
C SER A 193 -11.04 -2.02 -21.25
N GLY A 194 -12.26 -2.43 -21.53
CA GLY A 194 -12.77 -3.77 -21.26
C GLY A 194 -12.98 -4.08 -19.77
N LEU A 195 -12.93 -3.06 -18.87
CA LEU A 195 -13.14 -3.26 -17.45
C LEU A 195 -14.52 -3.85 -17.17
N LYS A 196 -14.54 -4.94 -16.42
CA LYS A 196 -15.75 -5.67 -16.01
C LYS A 196 -15.90 -5.69 -14.50
N GLY A 197 -17.16 -5.82 -14.05
CA GLY A 197 -17.47 -6.07 -12.64
C GLY A 197 -16.82 -7.36 -12.13
N ARG A 198 -16.43 -7.38 -10.88
CA ARG A 198 -15.76 -8.52 -10.20
C ARG A 198 -16.65 -9.25 -9.18
N GLY A 199 -17.93 -8.90 -9.10
CA GLY A 199 -18.90 -9.59 -8.24
C GLY A 199 -19.56 -10.82 -8.88
N GLY A 200 -18.86 -11.51 -9.81
CA GLY A 200 -19.34 -12.75 -10.44
C GLY A 200 -20.01 -12.55 -11.80
N GLY A 201 -20.81 -11.50 -12.00
CA GLY A 201 -21.58 -11.30 -13.26
C GLY A 201 -20.75 -10.80 -14.46
N GLY A 202 -19.54 -10.27 -14.24
CA GLY A 202 -18.65 -9.83 -15.32
C GLY A 202 -19.21 -8.73 -16.23
N PHE A 203 -20.20 -7.95 -15.78
CA PHE A 203 -20.85 -6.94 -16.58
C PHE A 203 -19.89 -5.78 -16.92
N PRO A 204 -19.87 -5.27 -18.18
CA PRO A 204 -18.99 -4.18 -18.58
C PRO A 204 -19.25 -2.91 -17.76
N THR A 205 -18.25 -2.43 -17.03
CA THR A 205 -18.39 -1.28 -16.12
C THR A 205 -18.77 0.00 -16.85
N GLY A 206 -18.14 0.29 -17.99
CA GLY A 206 -18.45 1.47 -18.79
C GLY A 206 -19.89 1.47 -19.33
N ARG A 207 -20.44 0.30 -19.68
CA ARG A 207 -21.85 0.18 -20.10
C ARG A 207 -22.80 0.48 -18.94
N LYS A 208 -22.49 0.01 -17.73
CA LYS A 208 -23.26 0.32 -16.52
C LYS A 208 -23.28 1.82 -16.23
N TRP A 209 -22.14 2.48 -16.41
CA TRP A 209 -22.02 3.92 -16.22
C TRP A 209 -22.80 4.71 -17.29
N LEU A 210 -22.75 4.28 -18.56
CA LEU A 210 -23.54 4.88 -19.64
C LEU A 210 -25.05 4.77 -19.39
N PHE A 211 -25.54 3.64 -18.89
CA PHE A 211 -26.94 3.49 -18.51
C PHE A 211 -27.35 4.49 -17.43
N THR A 212 -26.51 4.70 -16.44
CA THR A 212 -26.76 5.67 -15.36
C THR A 212 -26.71 7.10 -15.90
N LEU A 213 -25.75 7.42 -16.75
CA LEU A 213 -25.60 8.74 -17.37
C LEU A 213 -26.83 9.10 -18.20
N ASN A 214 -27.32 8.16 -19.01
CA ASN A 214 -28.45 8.33 -19.93
C ASN A 214 -29.82 8.06 -19.28
N SER A 215 -29.87 7.82 -17.96
CA SER A 215 -31.14 7.53 -17.31
C SER A 215 -32.09 8.72 -17.37
N ALA A 216 -33.37 8.47 -17.55
CA ALA A 216 -34.45 9.48 -17.60
C ALA A 216 -34.72 10.16 -16.25
N ASN A 217 -33.98 9.86 -15.21
CA ASN A 217 -34.12 10.47 -13.90
C ASN A 217 -33.81 11.98 -13.99
N LYS A 218 -34.71 12.78 -13.49
CA LYS A 218 -34.62 14.26 -13.49
C LYS A 218 -33.63 14.80 -12.45
N ASP A 219 -33.18 13.98 -11.49
CA ASP A 219 -32.14 14.39 -10.54
C ASP A 219 -30.82 14.56 -11.30
N PRO A 220 -30.20 15.75 -11.27
CA PRO A 220 -28.91 15.98 -11.93
C PRO A 220 -27.77 15.23 -11.27
N LYS A 221 -27.92 14.77 -10.03
CA LYS A 221 -26.87 14.05 -9.29
C LYS A 221 -26.84 12.58 -9.70
N ARG A 222 -25.63 12.08 -9.89
CA ARG A 222 -25.33 10.68 -10.11
C ARG A 222 -24.34 10.21 -9.06
N TYR A 223 -24.47 8.97 -8.62
CA TYR A 223 -23.63 8.39 -7.58
C TYR A 223 -22.92 7.16 -8.11
N ILE A 224 -21.65 7.03 -7.78
CA ILE A 224 -20.88 5.81 -8.00
C ILE A 224 -20.63 5.18 -6.63
N ILE A 225 -21.02 3.93 -6.48
CA ILE A 225 -20.81 3.15 -5.28
C ILE A 225 -19.78 2.08 -5.60
N CYS A 226 -18.64 2.13 -4.89
CA CYS A 226 -17.66 1.05 -4.91
C CYS A 226 -18.01 0.05 -3.81
N ASN A 227 -18.50 -1.12 -4.21
CA ASN A 227 -18.74 -2.21 -3.28
C ASN A 227 -17.40 -2.89 -2.97
N GLY A 228 -17.01 -2.92 -1.72
CA GLY A 228 -15.86 -3.62 -1.16
C GLY A 228 -16.25 -4.60 -0.05
N ASP A 229 -17.54 -5.01 -0.02
CA ASP A 229 -18.01 -6.07 0.87
C ASP A 229 -17.62 -7.44 0.32
N GLU A 230 -16.82 -8.18 1.08
CA GLU A 230 -16.29 -9.49 0.69
C GLU A 230 -16.96 -10.57 1.56
N GLY A 231 -18.13 -11.00 1.12
CA GLY A 231 -18.97 -11.95 1.87
C GLY A 231 -18.54 -13.41 1.72
N ASP A 232 -17.78 -13.77 0.69
CA ASP A 232 -17.39 -15.14 0.42
C ASP A 232 -16.30 -15.63 1.37
N PRO A 233 -16.49 -16.74 2.08
CA PRO A 233 -15.45 -17.31 2.93
C PRO A 233 -14.19 -17.67 2.12
N GLY A 234 -13.03 -17.21 2.60
CA GLY A 234 -11.75 -17.46 1.93
C GLY A 234 -11.43 -16.53 0.77
N ALA A 235 -12.30 -15.60 0.41
CA ALA A 235 -12.00 -14.53 -0.54
C ALA A 235 -11.20 -13.41 0.15
N PHE A 236 -10.23 -12.83 -0.57
CA PHE A 236 -9.33 -11.79 -0.04
C PHE A 236 -9.07 -10.65 -1.03
N MET A 237 -9.77 -10.60 -2.15
CA MET A 237 -9.55 -9.64 -3.21
C MET A 237 -9.92 -8.23 -2.77
N ASP A 238 -11.13 -8.02 -2.29
CA ASP A 238 -11.65 -6.71 -1.92
C ASP A 238 -10.90 -6.15 -0.71
N ARG A 239 -10.61 -6.98 0.29
CA ARG A 239 -9.75 -6.61 1.42
C ARG A 239 -8.38 -6.13 0.95
N SER A 240 -7.75 -6.85 0.03
CA SER A 240 -6.43 -6.48 -0.50
C SER A 240 -6.48 -5.17 -1.29
N VAL A 241 -7.56 -4.93 -2.04
CA VAL A 241 -7.79 -3.66 -2.75
C VAL A 241 -8.08 -2.52 -1.79
N MET A 242 -8.87 -2.75 -0.74
CA MET A 242 -9.21 -1.75 0.28
C MET A 242 -8.01 -1.33 1.16
N GLY A 243 -6.96 -2.15 1.23
CA GLY A 243 -5.70 -1.83 1.91
C GLY A 243 -4.88 -0.71 1.24
N ARG A 244 -5.40 -0.06 0.18
CA ARG A 244 -4.72 1.02 -0.54
C ARG A 244 -5.02 2.39 0.05
N PRO A 245 -4.07 3.36 0.00
CA PRO A 245 -4.25 4.71 0.53
C PRO A 245 -5.46 5.43 -0.03
N ALA A 246 -5.70 5.36 -1.33
CA ALA A 246 -6.83 6.05 -1.99
C ALA A 246 -8.20 5.59 -1.50
N LEU A 247 -8.31 4.38 -0.98
CA LEU A 247 -9.57 3.85 -0.45
C LEU A 247 -9.68 4.07 1.07
N ARG A 248 -8.56 4.15 1.81
CA ARG A 248 -8.57 4.46 3.24
C ARG A 248 -8.82 5.94 3.55
N SER A 249 -8.28 6.85 2.78
CA SER A 249 -8.51 8.29 2.97
C SER A 249 -9.98 8.71 2.84
N ARG A 250 -10.82 7.88 2.22
CA ARG A 250 -12.27 8.08 2.14
C ARG A 250 -13.05 7.60 3.38
N ARG A 251 -12.40 6.96 4.36
CA ARG A 251 -13.10 6.49 5.56
C ARG A 251 -13.50 7.60 6.53
N HIS A 252 -12.89 8.76 6.45
CA HIS A 252 -13.18 9.84 7.42
C HIS A 252 -14.04 10.99 6.92
N ASP A 253 -14.08 11.31 5.61
CA ASP A 253 -14.73 12.58 5.23
C ASP A 253 -15.68 12.56 4.03
N ASP A 254 -15.81 11.53 3.19
CA ASP A 254 -16.57 11.72 1.97
C ASP A 254 -17.33 10.51 1.39
N CYS A 255 -18.30 9.99 2.12
CA CYS A 255 -19.52 9.50 1.48
C CYS A 255 -20.40 10.66 0.93
N ARG A 256 -19.99 11.90 1.12
CA ARG A 256 -20.82 13.07 0.84
C ARG A 256 -20.39 13.93 -0.35
N SER A 257 -19.24 13.74 -0.97
CA SER A 257 -18.76 14.70 -1.98
C SER A 257 -18.25 14.14 -3.31
N SER A 258 -18.68 13.01 -3.80
CA SER A 258 -18.51 12.70 -5.22
C SER A 258 -19.61 13.41 -6.03
N HIS A 259 -19.57 14.72 -6.07
CA HIS A 259 -20.39 15.51 -6.96
C HIS A 259 -19.68 15.57 -8.32
N TRP A 260 -20.13 14.80 -9.28
CA TRP A 260 -19.91 15.08 -10.68
C TRP A 260 -20.93 16.15 -11.10
N ARG A 261 -20.48 17.36 -11.35
CA ARG A 261 -21.27 18.37 -12.07
C ARG A 261 -21.00 18.20 -13.56
#